data_c4ff52b74d8bd15d8be31ac0ac97c4cd
#
_entry.id   c4ff52b74d8bd15d8be31ac0ac97c4cd
#
_cell.length_a   1.000
_cell.length_b   1.000
_cell.length_c   1.000
_cell.angle_alpha   90.00
_cell.angle_beta   90.00
_cell.angle_gamma   90.00
#
_symmetry.space_group_name_H-M   'P 1'
#
loop_
_entity.id
_entity.type
_entity.pdbx_description
1 polymer ?
#
loop_
_entity_poly.entity_id
_entity_poly.type
_entity_poly.pdbx_seq_one_letter_code
_entity_poly.pdbx_strand_id
1 'polypeptide(L)'
;GTYGFYTALHELGHAVGLSHPFVEGGGAASSITGQTLPSANDNRRYTMMSYNQNKAYDRNAYIDLSSITLIDSNGNGAPDSASWSFSTVNGTTPMLYDAAALEAFYGPSTARPGNTTYTFTDGERVLKNIADSAGIDTIDGSQQSTDSIINLAPGTFSSIGSKTVNTLAGEVATEVVRLFALQGVATSLAGWTTSLEGSMNGQDVSANTIYD
;
A
#
# COMPACT_ATOMS: atom_id res chain seq x y z
N GLY A 1 1.62 3.63 7.73
CA GLY A 1 2.73 3.53 8.70
C GLY A 1 4.02 4.11 8.15
N THR A 2 4.86 4.64 9.03
CA THR A 2 6.20 5.10 8.62
C THR A 2 7.11 3.91 8.32
N TYR A 3 8.12 4.11 7.49
CA TYR A 3 9.12 3.07 7.19
C TYR A 3 9.85 2.59 8.45
N GLY A 4 10.22 3.51 9.35
CA GLY A 4 10.88 3.13 10.62
C GLY A 4 10.01 2.26 11.53
N PHE A 5 8.70 2.54 11.61
CA PHE A 5 7.77 1.68 12.36
C PHE A 5 7.67 0.28 11.72
N TYR A 6 7.57 0.23 10.39
CA TYR A 6 7.54 -1.04 9.65
C TYR A 6 8.81 -1.86 9.88
N THR A 7 9.99 -1.22 9.84
CA THR A 7 11.26 -1.88 10.14
C THR A 7 11.30 -2.44 11.55
N ALA A 8 10.86 -1.66 12.55
CA ALA A 8 10.79 -2.14 13.93
C ALA A 8 9.85 -3.35 14.08
N LEU A 9 8.72 -3.34 13.36
CA LEU A 9 7.77 -4.45 13.34
C LEU A 9 8.38 -5.70 12.67
N HIS A 10 9.15 -5.51 11.60
CA HIS A 10 9.90 -6.58 10.92
C HIS A 10 10.92 -7.24 11.85
N GLU A 11 11.77 -6.44 12.52
CA GLU A 11 12.76 -6.97 13.46
C GLU A 11 12.11 -7.69 14.67
N LEU A 12 10.97 -7.16 15.13
CA LEU A 12 10.19 -7.84 16.17
C LEU A 12 9.64 -9.17 15.66
N GLY A 13 9.27 -9.27 14.38
CA GLY A 13 8.90 -10.52 13.74
C GLY A 13 10.00 -11.57 13.85
N HIS A 14 11.25 -11.21 13.59
CA HIS A 14 12.39 -12.12 13.80
C HIS A 14 12.54 -12.54 15.27
N ALA A 15 12.37 -11.60 16.20
CA ALA A 15 12.48 -11.88 17.62
C ALA A 15 11.44 -12.89 18.13
N VAL A 16 10.28 -12.97 17.46
CA VAL A 16 9.21 -13.96 17.78
C VAL A 16 9.21 -15.18 16.86
N GLY A 17 10.28 -15.38 16.07
CA GLY A 17 10.51 -16.61 15.31
C GLY A 17 10.08 -16.57 13.84
N LEU A 18 9.66 -15.45 13.31
CA LEU A 18 9.36 -15.33 11.88
C LEU A 18 10.67 -15.22 11.07
N SER A 19 10.68 -15.84 9.90
CA SER A 19 11.80 -15.80 8.95
C SER A 19 11.40 -15.07 7.67
N HIS A 20 12.40 -14.63 6.90
CA HIS A 20 12.13 -14.10 5.56
C HIS A 20 11.45 -15.15 4.67
N PRO A 21 10.51 -14.75 3.80
CA PRO A 21 9.79 -15.67 2.91
C PRO A 21 10.60 -16.13 1.68
N PHE A 22 11.86 -15.71 1.57
CA PHE A 22 12.77 -15.98 0.45
C PHE A 22 14.10 -16.52 0.94
N VAL A 23 14.91 -17.08 0.02
CA VAL A 23 16.27 -17.55 0.31
C VAL A 23 17.24 -16.35 0.35
N GLU A 24 17.82 -16.07 1.49
CA GLU A 24 18.84 -15.04 1.62
C GLU A 24 20.19 -15.56 1.08
N GLY A 25 20.74 -14.87 0.07
CA GLY A 25 22.15 -14.88 -0.34
C GLY A 25 22.90 -16.21 -0.37
N GLY A 26 22.23 -17.35 -0.47
CA GLY A 26 22.85 -18.67 -0.47
C GLY A 26 23.40 -19.14 0.90
N GLY A 27 23.10 -18.44 1.99
CA GLY A 27 23.48 -18.83 3.35
C GLY A 27 22.48 -19.82 3.97
N ALA A 28 23.00 -20.76 4.78
CA ALA A 28 22.21 -21.83 5.42
C ALA A 28 21.15 -21.37 6.43
N ALA A 29 20.99 -20.08 6.66
CA ALA A 29 20.06 -19.53 7.65
C ALA A 29 18.59 -19.45 7.17
N SER A 30 18.32 -19.62 5.89
CA SER A 30 16.97 -19.54 5.36
C SER A 30 16.19 -20.86 5.44
N SER A 31 16.75 -21.87 6.01
CA SER A 31 16.16 -23.20 5.89
C SER A 31 16.02 -23.96 7.20
N ILE A 32 15.31 -23.40 8.15
CA ILE A 32 14.71 -24.32 9.15
C ILE A 32 13.69 -25.24 8.45
N THR A 33 13.16 -24.87 7.29
CA THR A 33 12.21 -25.70 6.53
C THR A 33 12.50 -25.82 5.03
N GLY A 34 13.43 -25.05 4.46
CA GLY A 34 13.69 -25.05 3.00
C GLY A 34 12.52 -24.57 2.14
N GLN A 35 11.48 -24.02 2.73
CA GLN A 35 10.29 -23.56 2.01
C GLN A 35 10.26 -22.03 1.95
N THR A 36 10.10 -21.52 0.74
CA THR A 36 9.87 -20.10 0.47
C THR A 36 8.43 -19.89 0.03
N LEU A 37 7.91 -18.69 0.22
CA LEU A 37 6.63 -18.35 -0.35
C LEU A 37 6.72 -18.32 -1.87
N PRO A 38 5.62 -18.68 -2.58
CA PRO A 38 5.53 -18.42 -4.01
C PRO A 38 5.80 -16.95 -4.30
N SER A 39 6.45 -16.65 -5.42
CA SER A 39 6.86 -15.27 -5.73
C SER A 39 5.70 -14.28 -5.80
N ALA A 40 4.48 -14.75 -6.06
CA ALA A 40 3.26 -13.92 -6.03
C ALA A 40 2.85 -13.51 -4.62
N ASN A 41 3.25 -14.28 -3.61
CA ASN A 41 2.90 -14.07 -2.21
C ASN A 41 4.07 -13.51 -1.40
N ASP A 42 5.28 -13.50 -1.97
CA ASP A 42 6.45 -12.88 -1.36
C ASP A 42 6.40 -11.36 -1.59
N ASN A 43 5.55 -10.69 -0.84
CA ASN A 43 5.48 -9.23 -0.81
C ASN A 43 4.90 -8.73 0.53
N ARG A 44 5.11 -7.45 0.83
CA ARG A 44 4.72 -6.79 2.09
C ARG A 44 3.22 -6.76 2.35
N ARG A 45 2.44 -7.08 1.37
CA ARG A 45 0.99 -7.21 1.50
C ARG A 45 0.60 -8.47 2.26
N TYR A 46 1.38 -9.55 2.13
CA TYR A 46 1.11 -10.82 2.77
C TYR A 46 1.91 -11.06 4.04
N THR A 47 3.11 -10.51 4.12
CA THR A 47 4.00 -10.69 5.27
C THR A 47 4.91 -9.47 5.45
N MET A 48 5.03 -9.01 6.69
CA MET A 48 5.98 -7.95 7.05
C MET A 48 7.43 -8.40 6.89
N MET A 49 7.68 -9.70 6.73
CA MET A 49 9.03 -10.26 6.57
C MET A 49 9.55 -10.19 5.14
N SER A 50 8.72 -9.78 4.16
CA SER A 50 9.14 -9.63 2.76
C SER A 50 9.85 -8.31 2.52
N TYR A 51 10.90 -8.33 1.68
CA TYR A 51 11.55 -7.12 1.17
C TYR A 51 10.92 -6.58 -0.12
N ASN A 52 10.05 -7.37 -0.75
CA ASN A 52 9.40 -6.98 -2.00
C ASN A 52 8.29 -5.95 -1.74
N GLN A 53 8.52 -4.73 -2.21
CA GLN A 53 7.59 -3.60 -2.02
C GLN A 53 6.60 -3.44 -3.18
N ASN A 54 7.06 -3.70 -4.40
CA ASN A 54 6.38 -3.32 -5.63
C ASN A 54 6.44 -4.47 -6.63
N LYS A 55 5.53 -5.41 -6.52
CA LYS A 55 5.14 -6.18 -7.70
C LYS A 55 3.92 -5.51 -8.30
N ALA A 56 3.68 -5.68 -9.60
CA ALA A 56 2.61 -5.05 -10.38
C ALA A 56 1.18 -5.23 -9.82
N TYR A 57 1.05 -5.83 -8.66
CA TYR A 57 -0.19 -6.12 -7.93
C TYR A 57 -0.23 -5.50 -6.52
N ASP A 58 0.79 -4.73 -6.13
CA ASP A 58 0.82 -4.09 -4.81
C ASP A 58 0.02 -2.80 -4.84
N ARG A 59 -1.23 -2.89 -4.37
CA ARG A 59 -2.16 -1.77 -4.20
C ARG A 59 -1.75 -0.76 -3.13
N ASN A 60 -0.53 -0.85 -2.64
CA ASN A 60 -0.03 -0.01 -1.54
C ASN A 60 0.88 1.13 -1.98
N ALA A 61 0.95 1.41 -3.28
CA ALA A 61 1.65 2.58 -3.79
C ALA A 61 0.70 3.75 -4.02
N TYR A 62 1.19 4.97 -3.82
CA TYR A 62 0.48 6.20 -4.14
C TYR A 62 1.42 7.24 -4.71
N ILE A 63 0.87 8.22 -5.43
CA ILE A 63 1.62 9.39 -5.85
C ILE A 63 1.47 10.46 -4.77
N ASP A 64 2.60 10.90 -4.23
CA ASP A 64 2.63 12.07 -3.38
C ASP A 64 2.59 13.33 -4.26
N LEU A 65 1.47 14.05 -4.23
CA LEU A 65 1.30 15.25 -5.03
C LEU A 65 2.35 16.33 -4.69
N SER A 66 2.89 16.31 -3.46
CA SER A 66 3.96 17.23 -3.07
C SER A 66 5.32 16.90 -3.71
N SER A 67 5.46 15.70 -4.27
CA SER A 67 6.67 15.27 -4.99
C SER A 67 6.71 15.75 -6.44
N ILE A 68 5.60 16.33 -6.94
CA ILE A 68 5.52 16.77 -8.33
C ILE A 68 6.45 17.96 -8.53
N THR A 69 7.38 17.83 -9.47
CA THR A 69 8.31 18.87 -9.87
C THR A 69 8.21 19.12 -11.37
N LEU A 70 8.28 20.39 -11.76
CA LEU A 70 8.32 20.77 -13.17
C LEU A 70 9.76 20.70 -13.69
N ILE A 71 9.90 20.30 -14.95
CA ILE A 71 11.18 20.13 -15.64
C ILE A 71 11.17 20.98 -16.90
N ASP A 72 12.24 21.72 -17.10
CA ASP A 72 12.59 22.35 -18.38
C ASP A 72 13.58 21.43 -19.10
N SER A 73 13.05 20.51 -19.92
CA SER A 73 13.86 19.47 -20.55
C SER A 73 14.65 19.99 -21.75
N ASN A 74 14.24 21.13 -22.31
CA ASN A 74 14.86 21.73 -23.49
C ASN A 74 15.76 22.96 -23.15
N GLY A 75 15.79 23.41 -21.88
CA GLY A 75 16.64 24.47 -21.41
C GLY A 75 16.24 25.88 -21.88
N ASN A 76 15.00 26.09 -22.27
CA ASN A 76 14.51 27.40 -22.76
C ASN A 76 14.04 28.35 -21.68
N GLY A 77 14.10 27.95 -20.41
CA GLY A 77 13.67 28.74 -19.26
C GLY A 77 12.20 28.57 -18.89
N ALA A 78 11.45 27.75 -19.61
CA ALA A 78 10.07 27.41 -19.30
C ALA A 78 9.90 25.90 -19.14
N PRO A 79 9.15 25.43 -18.14
CA PRO A 79 8.93 24.00 -17.98
C PRO A 79 8.09 23.43 -19.14
N ASP A 80 8.44 22.24 -19.60
CA ASP A 80 7.76 21.50 -20.66
C ASP A 80 7.39 20.07 -20.25
N SER A 81 7.82 19.65 -19.05
CA SER A 81 7.60 18.32 -18.52
C SER A 81 7.39 18.35 -17.00
N ALA A 82 6.98 17.23 -16.43
CA ALA A 82 6.83 17.06 -14.99
C ALA A 82 7.30 15.67 -14.56
N SER A 83 7.84 15.57 -13.35
CA SER A 83 8.17 14.30 -12.70
C SER A 83 7.46 14.20 -11.35
N TRP A 84 7.26 12.99 -10.90
CA TRP A 84 6.68 12.66 -9.59
C TRP A 84 7.26 11.35 -9.06
N SER A 85 7.07 11.12 -7.77
CA SER A 85 7.50 9.91 -7.12
C SER A 85 6.30 9.09 -6.63
N PHE A 86 6.41 7.77 -6.77
CA PHE A 86 5.52 6.86 -6.06
C PHE A 86 6.04 6.62 -4.66
N SER A 87 5.14 6.68 -3.69
CA SER A 87 5.40 6.30 -2.31
C SER A 87 4.64 5.04 -1.95
N THR A 88 5.22 4.25 -1.05
CA THR A 88 4.63 2.98 -0.60
C THR A 88 3.96 3.15 0.75
N VAL A 89 2.77 2.59 0.91
CA VAL A 89 2.12 2.43 2.22
C VAL A 89 2.74 1.22 2.90
N ASN A 90 3.30 1.41 4.08
CA ASN A 90 3.89 0.31 4.85
C ASN A 90 2.87 -0.28 5.82
N GLY A 91 2.95 -1.59 6.04
CA GLY A 91 2.14 -2.30 7.01
C GLY A 91 2.28 -1.73 8.43
N THR A 92 1.18 -1.72 9.15
CA THR A 92 1.12 -1.24 10.55
C THR A 92 0.81 -2.34 11.55
N THR A 93 0.64 -3.57 11.06
CA THR A 93 0.38 -4.77 11.84
C THR A 93 1.16 -5.95 11.26
N PRO A 94 1.33 -7.07 11.99
CA PRO A 94 1.61 -8.34 11.36
C PRO A 94 0.58 -8.60 10.26
N MET A 95 1.03 -9.04 9.09
CA MET A 95 0.17 -9.25 7.93
C MET A 95 -0.42 -10.68 7.95
N LEU A 96 -1.18 -11.03 6.95
CA LEU A 96 -1.96 -12.28 6.91
C LEU A 96 -1.13 -13.53 7.23
N TYR A 97 0.03 -13.70 6.60
CA TYR A 97 0.85 -14.88 6.82
C TYR A 97 1.66 -14.81 8.11
N ASP A 98 1.99 -13.60 8.56
CA ASP A 98 2.63 -13.41 9.86
C ASP A 98 1.66 -13.81 10.99
N ALA A 99 0.40 -13.36 10.91
CA ALA A 99 -0.62 -13.73 11.87
C ALA A 99 -0.86 -15.24 11.91
N ALA A 100 -1.00 -15.88 10.75
CA ALA A 100 -1.17 -17.32 10.66
C ALA A 100 0.03 -18.09 11.23
N ALA A 101 1.26 -17.63 10.97
CA ALA A 101 2.47 -18.26 11.54
C ALA A 101 2.54 -18.08 13.06
N LEU A 102 2.24 -16.87 13.56
CA LEU A 102 2.21 -16.60 15.00
C LEU A 102 1.16 -17.44 15.73
N GLU A 103 -0.03 -17.59 15.14
CA GLU A 103 -1.05 -18.48 15.70
C GLU A 103 -0.64 -19.95 15.70
N ALA A 104 0.08 -20.38 14.67
CA ALA A 104 0.63 -21.74 14.63
C ALA A 104 1.69 -21.98 15.72
N PHE A 105 2.49 -20.95 16.06
CA PHE A 105 3.53 -21.06 17.07
C PHE A 105 3.01 -20.89 18.50
N TYR A 106 2.08 -19.96 18.71
CA TYR A 106 1.68 -19.48 20.02
C TYR A 106 0.22 -19.74 20.36
N GLY A 107 -0.53 -20.31 19.45
CA GLY A 107 -1.98 -20.53 19.59
C GLY A 107 -2.81 -19.36 19.06
N PRO A 108 -4.15 -19.55 19.03
CA PRO A 108 -5.07 -18.55 18.52
C PRO A 108 -4.94 -17.20 19.22
N SER A 109 -5.08 -16.12 18.47
CA SER A 109 -5.11 -14.78 19.04
C SER A 109 -6.24 -14.64 20.05
N THR A 110 -5.98 -13.94 21.14
CA THR A 110 -6.99 -13.53 22.13
C THR A 110 -7.19 -12.00 22.11
N ALA A 111 -6.68 -11.33 21.11
CA ALA A 111 -6.81 -9.91 20.95
C ALA A 111 -8.25 -9.51 20.63
N ARG A 112 -8.72 -8.41 21.19
CA ARG A 112 -10.04 -7.81 20.93
C ARG A 112 -11.19 -8.81 21.06
N PRO A 113 -11.45 -9.36 22.26
CA PRO A 113 -12.50 -10.38 22.44
C PRO A 113 -13.92 -9.82 22.50
N GLY A 114 -14.10 -8.53 22.34
CA GLY A 114 -15.39 -7.84 22.37
C GLY A 114 -15.69 -7.11 21.07
N ASN A 115 -16.88 -6.55 20.97
CA ASN A 115 -17.31 -5.81 19.77
C ASN A 115 -16.39 -4.65 19.46
N THR A 116 -15.81 -4.62 18.28
CA THR A 116 -14.86 -3.62 17.80
C THR A 116 -15.43 -2.89 16.58
N THR A 117 -15.23 -1.58 16.49
CA THR A 117 -15.52 -0.82 15.29
C THR A 117 -14.20 -0.34 14.66
N TYR A 118 -13.96 -0.77 13.43
CA TYR A 118 -12.81 -0.38 12.63
C TYR A 118 -13.21 0.77 11.71
N THR A 119 -12.85 1.98 12.11
CA THR A 119 -13.13 3.23 11.37
C THR A 119 -11.94 3.63 10.52
N PHE A 120 -12.20 4.15 9.33
CA PHE A 120 -11.21 4.60 8.38
C PHE A 120 -11.51 6.04 7.97
N THR A 121 -10.57 6.93 8.18
CA THR A 121 -10.68 8.34 7.79
C THR A 121 -10.54 8.48 6.28
N ASP A 122 -11.30 9.38 5.67
CA ASP A 122 -11.20 9.67 4.23
C ASP A 122 -9.76 10.08 3.86
N GLY A 123 -9.25 9.47 2.80
CA GLY A 123 -7.86 9.67 2.36
C GLY A 123 -6.79 9.06 3.27
N GLU A 124 -7.16 8.35 4.34
CA GLU A 124 -6.20 7.59 5.15
C GLU A 124 -5.52 6.53 4.27
N ARG A 125 -4.18 6.45 4.38
CA ARG A 125 -3.38 5.45 3.68
C ARG A 125 -2.90 4.41 4.67
N VAL A 126 -3.56 3.26 4.68
CA VAL A 126 -3.30 2.19 5.64
C VAL A 126 -3.17 0.84 4.94
N LEU A 127 -2.22 0.07 5.42
CA LEU A 127 -2.07 -1.36 5.11
C LEU A 127 -2.01 -2.07 6.46
N LYS A 128 -3.05 -2.83 6.78
CA LYS A 128 -3.14 -3.55 8.06
C LYS A 128 -3.94 -4.84 7.92
N ASN A 129 -3.62 -5.78 8.77
CA ASN A 129 -4.43 -6.96 9.03
C ASN A 129 -5.38 -6.64 10.19
N ILE A 130 -6.64 -7.01 10.06
CA ILE A 130 -7.61 -7.02 11.15
C ILE A 130 -7.61 -8.43 11.73
N ALA A 131 -6.96 -8.60 12.87
CA ALA A 131 -7.02 -9.82 13.64
C ALA A 131 -7.92 -9.57 14.87
N ASP A 132 -9.09 -10.14 14.87
CA ASP A 132 -10.06 -10.07 15.94
C ASP A 132 -10.44 -11.48 16.40
N SER A 133 -10.55 -11.68 17.70
CA SER A 133 -10.70 -13.04 18.26
C SER A 133 -12.15 -13.41 18.55
N ALA A 134 -13.02 -12.45 18.78
CA ALA A 134 -14.44 -12.66 19.06
C ALA A 134 -15.17 -11.32 19.13
N GLY A 135 -16.48 -11.39 18.99
CA GLY A 135 -17.37 -10.23 19.08
C GLY A 135 -18.31 -10.14 17.89
N ILE A 136 -19.02 -9.03 17.80
CA ILE A 136 -19.73 -8.57 16.63
C ILE A 136 -19.05 -7.30 16.18
N ASP A 137 -18.20 -7.41 15.15
CA ASP A 137 -17.31 -6.34 14.74
C ASP A 137 -17.88 -5.59 13.55
N THR A 138 -17.46 -4.36 13.40
CA THR A 138 -17.98 -3.46 12.37
C THR A 138 -16.81 -2.85 11.61
N ILE A 139 -16.83 -2.96 10.29
CA ILE A 139 -15.99 -2.16 9.40
C ILE A 139 -16.81 -0.93 9.00
N ASP A 140 -16.38 0.25 9.46
CA ASP A 140 -17.07 1.50 9.23
C ASP A 140 -16.37 2.32 8.13
N GLY A 141 -16.96 2.30 6.93
CA GLY A 141 -16.54 3.10 5.77
C GLY A 141 -17.35 4.39 5.59
N SER A 142 -18.15 4.80 6.57
CA SER A 142 -19.07 5.94 6.44
C SER A 142 -18.38 7.29 6.19
N GLN A 143 -17.10 7.41 6.51
CA GLN A 143 -16.30 8.61 6.27
C GLN A 143 -15.66 8.66 4.88
N GLN A 144 -15.81 7.62 4.07
CA GLN A 144 -15.15 7.57 2.76
C GLN A 144 -15.93 8.36 1.71
N SER A 145 -15.21 9.16 0.94
CA SER A 145 -15.76 9.92 -0.21
C SER A 145 -15.65 9.15 -1.53
N THR A 146 -14.95 8.04 -1.54
CA THR A 146 -14.72 7.19 -2.71
C THR A 146 -15.17 5.75 -2.46
N ASP A 147 -15.21 4.93 -3.50
CA ASP A 147 -15.74 3.57 -3.45
C ASP A 147 -14.94 2.67 -2.49
N SER A 148 -15.64 1.74 -1.87
CA SER A 148 -15.05 0.72 -1.02
C SER A 148 -15.52 -0.67 -1.44
N ILE A 149 -14.61 -1.64 -1.38
CA ILE A 149 -14.90 -3.05 -1.56
C ILE A 149 -14.58 -3.74 -0.24
N ILE A 150 -15.60 -4.23 0.45
CA ILE A 150 -15.44 -4.92 1.72
C ILE A 150 -15.73 -6.41 1.48
N ASN A 151 -14.73 -7.24 1.73
CA ASN A 151 -14.84 -8.69 1.69
C ASN A 151 -14.60 -9.21 3.11
N LEU A 152 -15.61 -9.83 3.69
CA LEU A 152 -15.58 -10.34 5.06
C LEU A 152 -15.15 -11.81 5.16
N ALA A 153 -14.78 -12.43 4.03
CA ALA A 153 -14.26 -13.80 4.08
C ALA A 153 -12.85 -13.81 4.69
N PRO A 154 -12.56 -14.65 5.69
CA PRO A 154 -11.25 -14.72 6.30
C PRO A 154 -10.13 -14.94 5.27
N GLY A 155 -9.01 -14.28 5.46
CA GLY A 155 -7.85 -14.38 4.55
C GLY A 155 -8.01 -13.65 3.23
N THR A 156 -9.02 -12.80 3.08
CA THR A 156 -9.24 -12.01 1.87
C THR A 156 -8.86 -10.54 2.07
N PHE A 157 -8.94 -9.77 0.99
CA PHE A 157 -8.56 -8.37 0.99
C PHE A 157 -9.77 -7.47 0.79
N SER A 158 -9.83 -6.41 1.58
CA SER A 158 -10.77 -5.31 1.40
C SER A 158 -10.03 -4.06 0.93
N SER A 159 -10.73 -3.14 0.29
CA SER A 159 -10.20 -1.86 -0.16
C SER A 159 -11.18 -0.77 0.26
N ILE A 160 -10.77 0.09 1.19
CA ILE A 160 -11.60 1.15 1.74
C ILE A 160 -11.14 2.48 1.17
N GLY A 161 -12.08 3.24 0.58
CA GLY A 161 -11.77 4.54 -0.03
C GLY A 161 -10.81 4.42 -1.23
N SER A 162 -11.04 3.43 -2.09
CA SER A 162 -10.19 3.20 -3.26
C SER A 162 -10.39 4.29 -4.32
N LYS A 163 -9.31 4.64 -5.01
CA LYS A 163 -9.34 5.53 -6.17
C LYS A 163 -9.08 4.73 -7.44
N THR A 164 -9.79 5.05 -8.49
CA THR A 164 -9.49 4.51 -9.82
C THR A 164 -8.25 5.17 -10.41
N VAL A 165 -7.62 4.53 -11.39
CA VAL A 165 -6.50 5.12 -12.15
C VAL A 165 -6.90 6.47 -12.74
N ASN A 166 -8.11 6.58 -13.30
CA ASN A 166 -8.64 7.83 -13.86
C ASN A 166 -8.75 8.94 -12.81
N THR A 167 -9.27 8.63 -11.62
CA THR A 167 -9.37 9.60 -10.54
C THR A 167 -7.99 10.11 -10.13
N LEU A 168 -7.04 9.20 -9.93
CA LEU A 168 -5.68 9.56 -9.54
C LEU A 168 -4.96 10.34 -10.65
N ALA A 169 -5.09 9.92 -11.90
CA ALA A 169 -4.52 10.62 -13.05
C ALA A 169 -5.09 12.05 -13.15
N GLY A 170 -6.39 12.22 -12.91
CA GLY A 170 -7.03 13.54 -12.87
C GLY A 170 -6.51 14.43 -11.74
N GLU A 171 -6.30 13.90 -10.55
CA GLU A 171 -5.72 14.64 -9.42
C GLU A 171 -4.29 15.10 -9.70
N VAL A 172 -3.44 14.19 -10.21
CA VAL A 172 -2.05 14.52 -10.57
C VAL A 172 -2.02 15.52 -11.71
N ALA A 173 -2.84 15.34 -12.76
CA ALA A 173 -2.94 16.27 -13.87
C ALA A 173 -3.37 17.68 -13.42
N THR A 174 -4.32 17.76 -12.49
CA THR A 174 -4.78 19.03 -11.92
C THR A 174 -3.64 19.74 -11.22
N GLU A 175 -2.87 19.05 -10.42
CA GLU A 175 -1.72 19.64 -9.71
C GLU A 175 -0.61 20.05 -10.69
N VAL A 176 -0.31 19.24 -11.68
CA VAL A 176 0.66 19.56 -12.74
C VAL A 176 0.24 20.84 -13.46
N VAL A 177 -1.01 20.94 -13.91
CA VAL A 177 -1.54 22.14 -14.59
C VAL A 177 -1.46 23.36 -13.69
N ARG A 178 -1.79 23.21 -12.40
CA ARG A 178 -1.67 24.30 -11.42
C ARG A 178 -0.22 24.80 -11.31
N LEU A 179 0.74 23.89 -11.24
CA LEU A 179 2.17 24.23 -11.15
C LEU A 179 2.67 24.93 -12.41
N PHE A 180 2.29 24.46 -13.60
CA PHE A 180 2.60 25.13 -14.86
C PHE A 180 2.02 26.55 -14.92
N ALA A 181 0.77 26.71 -14.49
CA ALA A 181 0.13 28.02 -14.46
C ALA A 181 0.85 29.03 -13.54
N LEU A 182 1.42 28.57 -12.42
CA LEU A 182 2.24 29.40 -11.54
C LEU A 182 3.53 29.88 -12.20
N GLN A 183 4.02 29.19 -13.23
CA GLN A 183 5.17 29.57 -14.04
C GLN A 183 4.76 30.38 -15.30
N GLY A 184 3.47 30.72 -15.44
CA GLY A 184 2.95 31.43 -16.61
C GLY A 184 2.86 30.57 -17.87
N VAL A 185 2.94 29.26 -17.76
CA VAL A 185 2.88 28.32 -18.88
C VAL A 185 1.48 27.70 -18.95
N ALA A 186 0.83 27.87 -20.09
CA ALA A 186 -0.46 27.22 -20.36
C ALA A 186 -0.25 25.78 -20.79
N THR A 187 -1.00 24.85 -20.21
CA THR A 187 -0.98 23.43 -20.58
C THR A 187 -2.37 22.81 -20.50
N SER A 188 -2.56 21.65 -21.09
CA SER A 188 -3.86 20.97 -21.22
C SER A 188 -4.08 19.95 -20.11
N LEU A 189 -5.11 20.14 -19.31
CA LEU A 189 -5.53 19.15 -18.31
C LEU A 189 -5.84 17.80 -18.96
N ALA A 190 -6.60 17.78 -20.05
CA ALA A 190 -6.96 16.53 -20.75
C ALA A 190 -5.71 15.81 -21.30
N GLY A 191 -4.74 16.56 -21.83
CA GLY A 191 -3.48 15.99 -22.33
C GLY A 191 -2.68 15.33 -21.21
N TRP A 192 -2.57 15.96 -20.07
CA TRP A 192 -1.90 15.39 -18.91
C TRP A 192 -2.64 14.16 -18.34
N THR A 193 -3.98 14.25 -18.21
CA THR A 193 -4.78 13.11 -17.74
C THR A 193 -4.57 11.88 -18.61
N THR A 194 -4.67 12.01 -19.92
CA THR A 194 -4.47 10.89 -20.88
C THR A 194 -3.05 10.31 -20.78
N SER A 195 -2.04 11.16 -20.68
CA SER A 195 -0.64 10.73 -20.54
C SER A 195 -0.40 9.95 -19.24
N LEU A 196 -0.99 10.44 -18.14
CA LEU A 196 -0.89 9.81 -16.83
C LEU A 196 -1.64 8.48 -16.76
N GLU A 197 -2.85 8.42 -17.30
CA GLU A 197 -3.60 7.16 -17.43
C GLU A 197 -2.80 6.11 -18.17
N GLY A 198 -2.16 6.49 -19.28
CA GLY A 198 -1.27 5.60 -20.03
C GLY A 198 -0.07 5.11 -19.24
N SER A 199 0.53 5.98 -18.42
CA SER A 199 1.69 5.63 -17.59
C SER A 199 1.32 4.81 -16.35
N MET A 200 0.10 4.97 -15.84
CA MET A 200 -0.42 4.23 -14.68
C MET A 200 -1.16 2.95 -15.06
N ASN A 201 -1.43 2.74 -16.35
CA ASN A 201 -2.18 1.58 -16.82
C ASN A 201 -1.44 0.29 -16.48
N GLY A 202 -2.09 -0.59 -15.72
CA GLY A 202 -1.49 -1.81 -15.19
C GLY A 202 -0.85 -1.66 -13.80
N GLN A 203 -0.84 -0.45 -13.23
CA GLN A 203 -0.51 -0.23 -11.82
C GLN A 203 -1.78 -0.14 -10.99
N ASP A 204 -1.87 -0.94 -9.97
CA ASP A 204 -2.99 -0.87 -9.04
C ASP A 204 -2.66 0.18 -7.97
N VAL A 205 -3.25 1.37 -8.12
CA VAL A 205 -2.97 2.55 -7.30
C VAL A 205 -4.00 2.80 -6.21
N SER A 206 -4.81 1.81 -5.85
CA SER A 206 -5.72 1.94 -4.72
C SER A 206 -4.96 1.93 -3.40
N ALA A 207 -5.00 3.05 -2.70
CA ALA A 207 -4.11 3.32 -1.57
C ALA A 207 -4.51 2.66 -0.24
N ASN A 208 -5.66 2.04 -0.14
CA ASN A 208 -6.17 1.51 1.12
C ASN A 208 -6.54 0.04 0.98
N THR A 209 -5.63 -0.84 1.36
CA THR A 209 -5.90 -2.28 1.42
C THR A 209 -5.95 -2.70 2.88
N ILE A 210 -7.08 -3.29 3.26
CA ILE A 210 -7.35 -3.84 4.59
C ILE A 210 -7.48 -5.34 4.44
N TYR A 211 -6.93 -6.05 5.39
CA TYR A 211 -7.00 -7.50 5.47
C TYR A 211 -7.87 -7.90 6.65
N ASP A 212 -8.70 -8.86 6.41
CA ASP A 212 -9.52 -9.53 7.41
C ASP A 212 -8.95 -10.90 7.72
#